data_55cb7bf94fd895756ffed942c41074df
#
_entry.id   55cb7bf94fd895756ffed942c41074df
#
_cell.length_a   1.000
_cell.length_b   1.000
_cell.length_c   1.000
_cell.angle_alpha   90.00
_cell.angle_beta   90.00
_cell.angle_gamma   90.00
#
_symmetry.space_group_name_H-M   'P 1'
#
loop_
_entity.id
_entity.type
_entity.pdbx_description
1 polymer ?
#
loop_
_entity_poly.entity_id
_entity_poly.type
_entity_poly.pdbx_seq_one_letter_code
_entity_poly.pdbx_strand_id
1 'polypeptide(L)'
;EKKVILERPVHLSFPIIYRKDDKIYVYPENSEDGVLNIYEYNPINDDMTLIHELSDKPLTDAVFTDLFGKPQLFTTQAEYANGFQLDQYEWSDTKQQFVYVTSSIFPERIARMAGYFFKVNGKVYRPAQESNTNYGHAISLQETSFVDGKWVFREVRRMASPHLELSQSFHTLNSYKGVIVVDVLGKRYPLASKMVNVAAALAKRILKK
;
A
#
# COMPACT_ATOMS: atom_id res chain seq x y z
N GLU A 1 13.11 12.50 19.01
CA GLU A 1 11.79 12.85 19.58
C GLU A 1 10.70 12.21 18.68
N LYS A 2 9.58 11.78 19.30
CA LYS A 2 8.40 11.27 18.57
C LYS A 2 7.26 12.25 18.79
N LYS A 3 6.60 12.68 17.71
CA LYS A 3 5.44 13.56 17.76
C LYS A 3 4.30 12.95 16.93
N VAL A 4 3.09 13.02 17.47
CA VAL A 4 1.87 12.70 16.70
C VAL A 4 1.51 13.95 15.90
N ILE A 5 1.46 13.82 14.56
CA ILE A 5 1.16 14.93 13.64
C ILE A 5 -0.24 14.82 13.02
N LEU A 6 -0.86 13.65 13.13
CA LEU A 6 -2.25 13.40 12.74
C LEU A 6 -2.84 12.33 13.66
N GLU A 7 -4.01 12.60 14.21
CA GLU A 7 -4.78 11.65 15.00
C GLU A 7 -6.22 11.61 14.49
N ARG A 8 -6.75 10.40 14.34
CA ARG A 8 -8.12 10.15 13.91
C ARG A 8 -8.71 9.02 14.76
N PRO A 9 -10.03 8.95 14.96
CA PRO A 9 -10.69 7.88 15.72
C PRO A 9 -10.70 6.53 14.97
N VAL A 10 -10.03 6.42 13.84
CA VAL A 10 -9.92 5.24 12.98
C VAL A 10 -8.48 4.83 12.78
N HIS A 11 -8.26 3.59 12.35
CA HIS A 11 -6.93 3.12 12.00
C HIS A 11 -6.35 3.90 10.83
N LEU A 12 -5.11 4.36 10.98
CA LEU A 12 -4.32 4.98 9.91
C LEU A 12 -3.11 4.12 9.62
N SER A 13 -2.88 3.80 8.35
CA SER A 13 -1.72 3.02 7.90
C SER A 13 -1.24 3.47 6.53
N PHE A 14 -0.17 2.89 6.04
CA PHE A 14 0.37 3.10 4.69
C PHE A 14 0.38 4.58 4.25
N PRO A 15 1.03 5.49 5.01
CA PRO A 15 1.04 6.91 4.69
C PRO A 15 1.86 7.15 3.41
N ILE A 16 1.20 7.66 2.39
CA ILE A 16 1.84 8.06 1.15
C ILE A 16 2.16 9.55 1.21
N ILE A 17 3.42 9.91 0.90
CA ILE A 17 3.89 11.29 0.87
C ILE A 17 4.00 11.74 -0.59
N TYR A 18 3.23 12.75 -0.95
CA TYR A 18 3.25 13.37 -2.27
C TYR A 18 3.75 14.81 -2.19
N ARG A 19 4.63 15.21 -3.11
CA ARG A 19 5.18 16.57 -3.16
C ARG A 19 4.81 17.24 -4.47
N LYS A 20 4.27 18.45 -4.36
CA LYS A 20 3.91 19.28 -5.50
C LYS A 20 3.98 20.76 -5.10
N ASP A 21 4.55 21.60 -5.95
CA ASP A 21 4.61 23.07 -5.78
C ASP A 21 5.13 23.50 -4.40
N ASP A 22 6.26 22.89 -3.97
CA ASP A 22 6.91 23.07 -2.67
C ASP A 22 6.07 22.67 -1.45
N LYS A 23 4.90 22.09 -1.66
CA LYS A 23 4.03 21.55 -0.62
C LYS A 23 4.23 20.08 -0.42
N ILE A 24 3.96 19.61 0.80
CA ILE A 24 4.00 18.21 1.18
C ILE A 24 2.58 17.76 1.52
N TYR A 25 2.12 16.78 0.80
CA TYR A 25 0.82 16.15 1.03
C TYR A 25 1.01 14.72 1.55
N VAL A 26 0.11 14.32 2.43
CA VAL A 26 0.09 12.96 2.98
C VAL A 26 -1.34 12.42 2.88
N TYR A 27 -1.48 11.22 2.36
CA TYR A 27 -2.76 10.50 2.36
C TYR A 27 -2.52 9.10 2.91
N PRO A 28 -2.86 8.88 4.19
CA PRO A 28 -2.81 7.56 4.79
C PRO A 28 -4.01 6.73 4.33
N GLU A 29 -3.87 5.41 4.35
CA GLU A 29 -5.04 4.55 4.37
C GLU A 29 -5.90 4.88 5.60
N ASN A 30 -7.19 5.09 5.38
CA ASN A 30 -8.20 5.34 6.39
C ASN A 30 -9.53 4.67 6.00
N SER A 31 -9.45 3.43 5.52
CA SER A 31 -10.59 2.68 4.97
C SER A 31 -11.77 2.54 5.95
N GLU A 32 -11.52 2.57 7.27
CA GLU A 32 -12.56 2.56 8.30
C GLU A 32 -13.45 3.83 8.28
N ASP A 33 -12.95 4.96 7.79
CA ASP A 33 -13.75 6.19 7.54
C ASP A 33 -14.66 6.06 6.31
N GLY A 34 -14.45 5.03 5.46
CA GLY A 34 -15.20 4.84 4.21
C GLY A 34 -14.73 5.72 3.06
N VAL A 35 -13.70 6.51 3.24
CA VAL A 35 -13.18 7.52 2.29
C VAL A 35 -11.65 7.45 2.20
N LEU A 36 -11.07 8.13 1.21
CA LEU A 36 -9.63 8.37 1.13
C LEU A 36 -9.36 9.87 1.21
N ASN A 37 -8.75 10.32 2.29
CA ASN A 37 -8.45 11.71 2.56
C ASN A 37 -7.00 12.07 2.26
N ILE A 38 -6.76 13.31 1.77
CA ILE A 38 -5.43 13.89 1.62
C ILE A 38 -5.28 15.12 2.52
N TYR A 39 -4.12 15.22 3.15
CA TYR A 39 -3.75 16.28 4.09
C TYR A 39 -2.53 17.03 3.57
N GLU A 40 -2.48 18.34 3.78
CA GLU A 40 -1.27 19.14 3.62
C GLU A 40 -0.49 19.14 4.95
N TYR A 41 0.78 18.77 4.90
CA TYR A 41 1.68 18.81 6.05
C TYR A 41 2.38 20.18 6.12
N ASN A 42 2.26 20.85 7.28
CA ASN A 42 2.97 22.08 7.56
C ASN A 42 4.24 21.80 8.39
N PRO A 43 5.45 21.95 7.80
CA PRO A 43 6.70 21.64 8.50
C PRO A 43 7.09 22.68 9.57
N ILE A 44 6.41 23.84 9.63
CA ILE A 44 6.69 24.87 10.63
C ILE A 44 6.01 24.53 11.96
N ASN A 45 4.76 24.08 11.89
CA ASN A 45 3.94 23.78 13.07
C ASN A 45 3.92 22.29 13.39
N ASP A 46 4.45 21.45 12.48
CA ASP A 46 4.34 19.97 12.54
C ASP A 46 2.89 19.51 12.69
N ASP A 47 2.00 19.99 11.86
CA ASP A 47 0.60 19.60 11.82
C ASP A 47 0.14 19.22 10.42
N MET A 48 -1.06 18.63 10.34
CA MET A 48 -1.71 18.24 9.09
C MET A 48 -3.09 18.85 8.99
N THR A 49 -3.38 19.49 7.87
CA THR A 49 -4.70 20.03 7.54
C THR A 49 -5.35 19.18 6.45
N LEU A 50 -6.59 18.75 6.68
CA LEU A 50 -7.39 18.09 5.63
C LEU A 50 -7.62 19.05 4.47
N ILE A 51 -7.20 18.63 3.27
CA ILE A 51 -7.33 19.43 2.05
C ILE A 51 -8.49 18.95 1.21
N HIS A 52 -8.62 17.62 1.05
CA HIS A 52 -9.58 17.08 0.11
C HIS A 52 -9.88 15.60 0.38
N GLU A 53 -11.03 15.15 -0.10
CA GLU A 53 -11.42 13.75 -0.15
C GLU A 53 -11.12 13.20 -1.57
N LEU A 54 -10.12 12.35 -1.68
CA LEU A 54 -9.67 11.79 -2.96
C LEU A 54 -10.63 10.72 -3.52
N SER A 55 -11.36 10.04 -2.64
CA SER A 55 -12.34 9.00 -3.02
C SER A 55 -13.36 8.78 -1.91
N ASP A 56 -14.60 8.50 -2.30
CA ASP A 56 -15.73 8.12 -1.44
C ASP A 56 -15.79 6.60 -1.18
N LYS A 57 -14.67 5.90 -1.25
CA LYS A 57 -14.58 4.43 -1.09
C LYS A 57 -13.57 4.04 -0.02
N PRO A 58 -13.78 2.90 0.67
CA PRO A 58 -12.87 2.33 1.67
C PRO A 58 -11.68 1.64 0.99
N LEU A 59 -10.76 2.43 0.43
CA LEU A 59 -9.60 1.98 -0.31
C LEU A 59 -8.46 1.59 0.61
N THR A 60 -7.71 0.53 0.26
CA THR A 60 -6.54 0.07 1.01
C THR A 60 -5.27 0.24 0.21
N ASP A 61 -4.21 0.73 0.87
CA ASP A 61 -2.88 0.95 0.29
C ASP A 61 -2.94 1.66 -1.09
N ALA A 62 -3.78 2.70 -1.17
CA ALA A 62 -4.00 3.43 -2.41
C ALA A 62 -2.74 4.22 -2.81
N VAL A 63 -2.34 4.13 -4.07
CA VAL A 63 -1.20 4.86 -4.65
C VAL A 63 -1.62 5.52 -5.95
N PHE A 64 -1.56 6.85 -6.00
CA PHE A 64 -1.76 7.53 -7.26
C PHE A 64 -0.43 7.76 -8.00
N THR A 65 -0.50 7.90 -9.31
CA THR A 65 0.64 8.19 -10.17
C THR A 65 0.19 8.97 -11.40
N ASP A 66 1.04 9.86 -11.91
CA ASP A 66 0.87 10.58 -13.18
C ASP A 66 1.84 10.10 -14.27
N LEU A 67 2.61 9.04 -13.99
CA LEU A 67 3.64 8.52 -14.89
C LEU A 67 3.10 8.01 -16.23
N PHE A 68 1.78 7.86 -16.37
CA PHE A 68 1.09 7.40 -17.57
C PHE A 68 0.29 8.50 -18.28
N GLY A 69 0.57 9.76 -17.95
CA GLY A 69 0.02 10.95 -18.64
C GLY A 69 -1.25 11.52 -18.01
N LYS A 70 -2.07 10.72 -17.33
CA LYS A 70 -3.21 11.17 -16.52
C LYS A 70 -3.04 10.69 -15.09
N PRO A 71 -3.56 11.43 -14.09
CA PRO A 71 -3.57 10.94 -12.71
C PRO A 71 -4.39 9.66 -12.60
N GLN A 72 -3.72 8.60 -12.17
CA GLN A 72 -4.28 7.25 -11.95
C GLN A 72 -4.12 6.89 -10.48
N LEU A 73 -5.11 6.22 -9.90
CA LEU A 73 -5.01 5.65 -8.56
C LEU A 73 -5.13 4.13 -8.67
N PHE A 74 -4.18 3.42 -8.06
CA PHE A 74 -4.18 1.97 -7.96
C PHE A 74 -4.34 1.56 -6.51
N THR A 75 -5.24 0.62 -6.25
CA THR A 75 -5.62 0.26 -4.90
C THR A 75 -6.28 -1.11 -4.85
N THR A 76 -6.50 -1.63 -3.66
CA THR A 76 -7.46 -2.70 -3.40
C THR A 76 -8.56 -2.15 -2.49
N GLN A 77 -9.71 -2.81 -2.42
CA GLN A 77 -10.76 -2.44 -1.46
C GLN A 77 -10.59 -3.24 -0.17
N ALA A 78 -11.05 -2.70 0.95
CA ALA A 78 -10.90 -3.32 2.27
C ALA A 78 -11.45 -4.75 2.33
N GLU A 79 -12.54 -5.03 1.61
CA GLU A 79 -13.20 -6.35 1.57
C GLU A 79 -12.29 -7.46 1.03
N TYR A 80 -11.39 -7.14 0.06
CA TYR A 80 -10.48 -8.11 -0.57
C TYR A 80 -9.03 -7.62 -0.65
N ALA A 81 -8.60 -6.83 0.31
CA ALA A 81 -7.31 -6.14 0.32
C ALA A 81 -6.09 -7.02 -0.01
N ASN A 82 -6.06 -8.26 0.45
CA ASN A 82 -4.97 -9.21 0.19
C ASN A 82 -5.33 -10.24 -0.90
N GLY A 83 -6.22 -9.85 -1.82
CA GLY A 83 -6.73 -10.73 -2.86
C GLY A 83 -5.93 -10.68 -4.16
N PHE A 84 -6.64 -10.98 -5.23
CA PHE A 84 -6.12 -11.12 -6.59
C PHE A 84 -6.45 -9.93 -7.47
N GLN A 85 -7.25 -8.97 -6.98
CA GLN A 85 -7.80 -7.86 -7.75
C GLN A 85 -7.14 -6.55 -7.38
N LEU A 86 -6.61 -5.85 -8.37
CA LEU A 86 -6.12 -4.47 -8.29
C LEU A 86 -7.10 -3.58 -9.03
N ASP A 87 -7.70 -2.65 -8.34
CA ASP A 87 -8.60 -1.67 -8.90
C ASP A 87 -7.84 -0.43 -9.38
N GLN A 88 -8.29 0.11 -10.49
CA GLN A 88 -7.80 1.34 -11.08
C GLN A 88 -8.90 2.39 -11.10
N TYR A 89 -8.51 3.60 -10.71
CA TYR A 89 -9.35 4.79 -10.71
C TYR A 89 -8.65 5.88 -11.52
N GLU A 90 -9.41 6.77 -12.14
CA GLU A 90 -8.93 7.97 -12.81
C GLU A 90 -9.51 9.22 -12.14
N TRP A 91 -8.76 10.31 -12.17
CA TRP A 91 -9.23 11.59 -11.68
C TRP A 91 -10.39 12.12 -12.53
N SER A 92 -11.46 12.52 -11.89
CA SER A 92 -12.64 13.14 -12.50
C SER A 92 -12.70 14.61 -12.13
N ASP A 93 -12.50 15.50 -13.10
CA ASP A 93 -12.59 16.95 -12.89
C ASP A 93 -13.99 17.40 -12.49
N THR A 94 -15.04 16.68 -12.92
CA THR A 94 -16.42 16.99 -12.55
C THR A 94 -16.76 16.60 -11.13
N LYS A 95 -16.22 15.47 -10.65
CA LYS A 95 -16.45 14.98 -9.28
C LYS A 95 -15.41 15.48 -8.29
N GLN A 96 -14.27 15.96 -8.81
CA GLN A 96 -13.10 16.31 -8.00
C GLN A 96 -12.62 15.14 -7.13
N GLN A 97 -12.72 13.91 -7.64
CA GLN A 97 -12.37 12.66 -6.97
C GLN A 97 -11.85 11.63 -7.96
N PHE A 98 -11.16 10.62 -7.47
CA PHE A 98 -10.83 9.44 -8.24
C PHE A 98 -12.07 8.55 -8.39
N VAL A 99 -12.41 8.20 -9.62
CA VAL A 99 -13.53 7.34 -9.96
C VAL A 99 -13.05 6.02 -10.55
N TYR A 100 -13.70 4.93 -10.17
CA TYR A 100 -13.38 3.59 -10.66
C TYR A 100 -13.49 3.50 -12.19
N VAL A 101 -12.51 2.84 -12.80
CA VAL A 101 -12.46 2.60 -14.26
C VAL A 101 -12.47 1.11 -14.58
N THR A 102 -11.55 0.36 -14.00
CA THR A 102 -11.37 -1.07 -14.32
C THR A 102 -10.59 -1.79 -13.22
N SER A 103 -10.46 -3.12 -13.35
CA SER A 103 -9.65 -3.93 -12.48
C SER A 103 -8.72 -4.84 -13.27
N SER A 104 -7.57 -5.16 -12.69
CA SER A 104 -6.67 -6.20 -13.15
C SER A 104 -6.70 -7.38 -12.20
N ILE A 105 -6.86 -8.59 -12.72
CA ILE A 105 -6.89 -9.83 -11.93
C ILE A 105 -5.56 -10.56 -12.10
N PHE A 106 -4.94 -10.90 -10.99
CA PHE A 106 -3.69 -11.66 -10.93
C PHE A 106 -3.95 -13.13 -10.63
N PRO A 107 -3.08 -14.06 -11.10
CA PRO A 107 -3.18 -15.47 -10.75
C PRO A 107 -2.74 -15.78 -9.31
N GLU A 108 -2.08 -14.82 -8.65
CA GLU A 108 -1.56 -14.90 -7.29
C GLU A 108 -1.99 -13.68 -6.47
N ARG A 109 -1.79 -13.73 -5.15
CA ARG A 109 -2.09 -12.62 -4.24
C ARG A 109 -1.00 -11.56 -4.26
N ILE A 110 -0.89 -10.86 -5.39
CA ILE A 110 0.08 -9.80 -5.69
C ILE A 110 -0.59 -8.50 -6.19
N ALA A 111 -1.87 -8.33 -5.87
CA ALA A 111 -2.63 -7.16 -6.28
C ALA A 111 -2.33 -5.92 -5.43
N ARG A 112 -2.21 -6.08 -4.10
CA ARG A 112 -2.08 -4.99 -3.14
C ARG A 112 -0.81 -4.17 -3.37
N MET A 113 -0.92 -2.83 -3.28
CA MET A 113 0.23 -1.93 -3.43
C MET A 113 1.20 -2.08 -2.27
N ALA A 114 2.50 -1.89 -2.56
CA ALA A 114 3.55 -1.93 -1.54
C ALA A 114 4.38 -0.63 -1.51
N GLY A 115 4.01 0.36 -2.29
CA GLY A 115 4.69 1.64 -2.37
C GLY A 115 4.45 2.35 -3.69
N TYR A 116 5.15 3.48 -3.89
CA TYR A 116 5.04 4.28 -5.10
C TYR A 116 5.53 3.56 -6.34
N PHE A 117 4.91 3.91 -7.47
CA PHE A 117 5.51 3.67 -8.77
C PHE A 117 6.82 4.45 -8.92
N PHE A 118 7.79 3.85 -9.56
CA PHE A 118 9.06 4.51 -9.87
C PHE A 118 9.56 4.16 -11.26
N LYS A 119 10.41 5.04 -11.82
CA LYS A 119 10.92 4.88 -13.17
C LYS A 119 12.44 4.63 -13.13
N VAL A 120 12.88 3.57 -13.83
CA VAL A 120 14.29 3.24 -14.01
C VAL A 120 14.52 2.89 -15.48
N ASN A 121 15.50 3.53 -16.12
CA ASN A 121 15.85 3.30 -17.53
C ASN A 121 14.64 3.34 -18.48
N GLY A 122 13.75 4.31 -18.29
CA GLY A 122 12.55 4.49 -19.11
C GLY A 122 11.37 3.56 -18.79
N LYS A 123 11.56 2.56 -17.96
CA LYS A 123 10.51 1.61 -17.54
C LYS A 123 9.90 2.00 -16.21
N VAL A 124 8.61 1.79 -16.07
CA VAL A 124 7.86 2.04 -14.83
C VAL A 124 7.70 0.75 -14.06
N TYR A 125 7.93 0.82 -12.76
CA TYR A 125 7.83 -0.32 -11.85
C TYR A 125 6.82 -0.04 -10.74
N ARG A 126 6.05 -1.08 -10.40
CA ARG A 126 5.13 -1.12 -9.28
C ARG A 126 5.64 -2.12 -8.23
N PRO A 127 5.89 -1.70 -7.00
CA PRO A 127 6.03 -2.67 -5.91
C PRO A 127 4.64 -3.14 -5.47
N ALA A 128 4.47 -4.45 -5.36
CA ALA A 128 3.25 -5.09 -4.90
C ALA A 128 3.53 -6.02 -3.73
N GLN A 129 2.61 -6.11 -2.79
CA GLN A 129 2.68 -7.07 -1.69
C GLN A 129 2.42 -8.47 -2.24
N GLU A 130 3.29 -9.41 -1.90
CA GLU A 130 3.07 -10.84 -2.10
C GLU A 130 2.49 -11.41 -0.81
N SER A 131 1.30 -11.97 -0.87
CA SER A 131 0.53 -12.47 0.29
C SER A 131 0.05 -13.92 0.11
N ASN A 132 0.74 -14.73 -0.71
CA ASN A 132 0.36 -16.11 -0.95
C ASN A 132 0.54 -16.99 0.30
N THR A 133 1.62 -16.77 1.05
CA THR A 133 1.95 -17.54 2.25
C THR A 133 1.33 -16.92 3.51
N ASN A 134 1.56 -15.64 3.70
CA ASN A 134 1.02 -14.82 4.79
C ASN A 134 1.00 -13.36 4.33
N TYR A 135 0.31 -12.51 5.09
CA TYR A 135 0.19 -11.09 4.79
C TYR A 135 1.56 -10.44 4.56
N GLY A 136 1.74 -9.84 3.38
CA GLY A 136 2.93 -9.08 3.04
C GLY A 136 4.24 -9.86 3.21
N HIS A 137 4.26 -11.14 2.84
CA HIS A 137 5.44 -12.00 2.99
C HIS A 137 6.65 -11.49 2.20
N ALA A 138 6.41 -10.97 1.02
CA ALA A 138 7.45 -10.51 0.10
C ALA A 138 6.97 -9.33 -0.76
N ILE A 139 7.87 -8.71 -1.50
CA ILE A 139 7.58 -7.74 -2.55
C ILE A 139 7.68 -8.42 -3.90
N SER A 140 6.61 -8.36 -4.69
CA SER A 140 6.59 -8.61 -6.13
C SER A 140 6.87 -7.30 -6.86
N LEU A 141 8.05 -7.15 -7.46
CA LEU A 141 8.38 -5.99 -8.28
C LEU A 141 7.90 -6.23 -9.71
N GLN A 142 7.00 -5.38 -10.20
CA GLN A 142 6.33 -5.54 -11.48
C GLN A 142 6.64 -4.39 -12.41
N GLU A 143 7.23 -4.67 -13.57
CA GLU A 143 7.28 -3.73 -14.69
C GLU A 143 5.84 -3.49 -15.15
N THR A 144 5.44 -2.22 -15.21
CA THR A 144 4.07 -1.80 -15.48
C THR A 144 4.03 -0.98 -16.76
N SER A 145 3.10 -1.30 -17.64
CA SER A 145 2.87 -0.55 -18.87
C SER A 145 1.38 -0.52 -19.21
N PHE A 146 1.01 0.44 -20.06
CA PHE A 146 -0.34 0.54 -20.61
C PHE A 146 -0.22 0.34 -22.13
N VAL A 147 -0.74 -0.77 -22.63
CA VAL A 147 -0.61 -1.20 -24.02
C VAL A 147 -1.99 -1.59 -24.55
N ASP A 148 -2.37 -1.04 -25.71
CA ASP A 148 -3.65 -1.32 -26.40
C ASP A 148 -4.88 -1.19 -25.48
N GLY A 149 -4.89 -0.15 -24.63
CA GLY A 149 -5.98 0.11 -23.70
C GLY A 149 -6.02 -0.78 -22.47
N LYS A 150 -4.97 -1.57 -22.23
CA LYS A 150 -4.90 -2.50 -21.09
C LYS A 150 -3.65 -2.30 -20.26
N TRP A 151 -3.80 -2.49 -18.96
CA TRP A 151 -2.68 -2.55 -18.04
C TRP A 151 -1.99 -3.90 -18.12
N VAL A 152 -0.66 -3.87 -18.22
CA VAL A 152 0.20 -5.05 -18.22
C VAL A 152 1.16 -4.94 -17.04
N PHE A 153 1.14 -5.96 -16.18
CA PHE A 153 2.01 -6.08 -15.02
C PHE A 153 2.86 -7.34 -15.17
N ARG A 154 4.16 -7.16 -15.35
CA ARG A 154 5.10 -8.28 -15.51
C ARG A 154 6.02 -8.35 -14.31
N GLU A 155 5.89 -9.38 -13.47
CA GLU A 155 6.84 -9.59 -12.38
C GLU A 155 8.26 -9.74 -12.94
N VAL A 156 9.16 -8.89 -12.46
CA VAL A 156 10.59 -8.92 -12.84
C VAL A 156 11.46 -9.43 -11.71
N ARG A 157 10.98 -9.32 -10.46
CA ARG A 157 11.68 -9.80 -9.28
C ARG A 157 10.73 -10.00 -8.12
N ARG A 158 10.97 -11.07 -7.35
CA ARG A 158 10.33 -11.28 -6.04
C ARG A 158 11.41 -11.19 -4.95
N MET A 159 11.12 -10.43 -3.90
CA MET A 159 12.08 -10.11 -2.85
C MET A 159 11.46 -10.36 -1.49
N ALA A 160 12.07 -11.25 -0.71
CA ALA A 160 11.76 -11.43 0.71
C ALA A 160 12.70 -10.56 1.57
N SER A 161 12.41 -10.47 2.86
CA SER A 161 13.28 -9.76 3.79
C SER A 161 14.72 -10.27 3.73
N PRO A 162 15.70 -9.39 3.63
CA PRO A 162 17.11 -9.77 3.67
C PRO A 162 17.59 -10.20 5.06
N HIS A 163 16.78 -9.95 6.11
CA HIS A 163 17.10 -10.27 7.50
C HIS A 163 16.42 -11.56 7.95
N LEU A 164 17.21 -12.55 8.31
CA LEU A 164 16.71 -13.87 8.76
C LEU A 164 15.78 -13.76 9.99
N GLU A 165 16.09 -12.88 10.93
CA GLU A 165 15.30 -12.66 12.15
C GLU A 165 14.01 -11.88 11.89
N LEU A 166 13.97 -11.10 10.79
CA LEU A 166 12.84 -10.25 10.38
C LEU A 166 12.20 -10.77 9.09
N SER A 167 12.08 -12.09 8.96
CA SER A 167 11.67 -12.78 7.72
C SER A 167 10.17 -13.05 7.59
N GLN A 168 9.35 -12.54 8.51
CA GLN A 168 7.92 -12.81 8.47
C GLN A 168 7.16 -11.98 7.46
N SER A 169 7.57 -10.71 7.31
CA SER A 169 6.94 -9.78 6.39
C SER A 169 7.99 -8.82 5.83
N PHE A 170 7.80 -8.47 4.57
CA PHE A 170 8.50 -7.44 3.85
C PHE A 170 7.49 -6.85 2.86
N HIS A 171 6.69 -5.90 3.30
CA HIS A 171 5.47 -5.51 2.58
C HIS A 171 5.42 -4.06 2.11
N THR A 172 6.42 -3.22 2.43
CA THR A 172 6.54 -1.90 1.80
C THR A 172 7.92 -1.65 1.23
N LEU A 173 7.96 -0.94 0.11
CA LEU A 173 9.18 -0.50 -0.55
C LEU A 173 8.94 0.87 -1.17
N ASN A 174 9.64 1.87 -0.66
CA ASN A 174 9.64 3.22 -1.21
C ASN A 174 11.08 3.73 -1.37
N SER A 175 11.29 4.68 -2.28
CA SER A 175 12.58 5.33 -2.45
C SER A 175 12.42 6.84 -2.61
N TYR A 176 13.36 7.60 -2.05
CA TYR A 176 13.44 9.03 -2.21
C TYR A 176 14.88 9.52 -2.13
N LYS A 177 15.34 10.25 -3.15
CA LYS A 177 16.70 10.83 -3.22
C LYS A 177 17.81 9.82 -2.92
N GLY A 178 17.70 8.59 -3.46
CA GLY A 178 18.71 7.53 -3.28
C GLY A 178 18.58 6.75 -1.98
N VAL A 179 17.66 7.11 -1.09
CA VAL A 179 17.35 6.34 0.12
C VAL A 179 16.20 5.38 -0.19
N ILE A 180 16.37 4.12 0.15
CA ILE A 180 15.31 3.09 0.08
C ILE A 180 14.79 2.87 1.49
N VAL A 181 13.47 2.94 1.66
CA VAL A 181 12.79 2.67 2.91
C VAL A 181 11.92 1.42 2.72
N VAL A 182 12.11 0.48 3.61
CA VAL A 182 11.34 -0.77 3.66
C VAL A 182 10.86 -1.02 5.08
N ASP A 183 9.76 -1.72 5.23
CA ASP A 183 9.41 -2.27 6.51
C ASP A 183 9.60 -3.79 6.52
N VAL A 184 9.97 -4.31 7.65
CA VAL A 184 10.18 -5.74 7.87
C VAL A 184 9.62 -6.15 9.22
N LEU A 185 9.03 -7.33 9.27
CA LEU A 185 8.48 -7.90 10.49
C LEU A 185 9.17 -9.22 10.82
N GLY A 186 9.50 -9.38 12.07
CA GLY A 186 10.03 -10.63 12.59
C GLY A 186 9.48 -10.96 13.97
N LYS A 187 9.88 -12.10 14.48
CA LYS A 187 9.56 -12.53 15.85
C LYS A 187 10.79 -12.38 16.73
N ARG A 188 10.69 -11.60 17.78
CA ARG A 188 11.74 -11.45 18.79
C ARG A 188 12.17 -12.82 19.38
N TYR A 189 11.23 -13.76 19.45
CA TYR A 189 11.45 -15.13 19.95
C TYR A 189 10.78 -16.15 19.02
N PRO A 190 11.42 -16.55 17.91
CA PRO A 190 10.77 -17.33 16.84
C PRO A 190 10.24 -18.69 17.35
N LEU A 191 11.00 -19.38 18.20
CA LEU A 191 10.60 -20.68 18.77
C LEU A 191 9.41 -20.55 19.73
N ALA A 192 9.50 -19.61 20.68
CA ALA A 192 8.40 -19.35 21.61
C ALA A 192 7.12 -18.91 20.89
N SER A 193 7.24 -18.09 19.84
CA SER A 193 6.10 -17.67 19.04
C SER A 193 5.42 -18.83 18.31
N LYS A 194 6.16 -19.82 17.81
CA LYS A 194 5.57 -21.03 17.22
C LYS A 194 4.75 -21.80 18.25
N MET A 195 5.29 -21.99 19.48
CA MET A 195 4.57 -22.67 20.55
C MET A 195 3.30 -21.93 20.97
N VAL A 196 3.36 -20.60 21.11
CA VAL A 196 2.19 -19.78 21.46
C VAL A 196 1.13 -19.84 20.36
N ASN A 197 1.51 -19.77 19.08
CA ASN A 197 0.56 -19.86 17.97
C ASN A 197 -0.12 -21.24 17.90
N VAL A 198 0.62 -22.33 18.16
CA VAL A 198 0.05 -23.68 18.23
C VAL A 198 -0.94 -23.79 19.38
N ALA A 199 -0.56 -23.30 20.58
CA ALA A 199 -1.44 -23.29 21.75
C ALA A 199 -2.72 -22.46 21.50
N ALA A 200 -2.59 -21.28 20.91
CA ALA A 200 -3.73 -20.43 20.55
C ALA A 200 -4.65 -21.08 19.50
N ALA A 201 -4.09 -21.77 18.51
CA ALA A 201 -4.87 -22.49 17.51
C ALA A 201 -5.64 -23.67 18.11
N LEU A 202 -5.03 -24.41 19.05
CA LEU A 202 -5.68 -25.48 19.79
C LEU A 202 -6.80 -24.95 20.69
N ALA A 203 -6.55 -23.87 21.42
CA ALA A 203 -7.55 -23.23 22.28
C ALA A 203 -8.77 -22.76 21.46
N LYS A 204 -8.56 -22.13 20.30
CA LYS A 204 -9.64 -21.74 19.40
C LYS A 204 -10.47 -22.93 18.87
N ARG A 205 -9.85 -24.10 18.68
CA ARG A 205 -10.56 -25.33 18.26
C ARG A 205 -11.41 -25.91 19.40
N ILE A 206 -10.94 -25.80 20.64
CA ILE A 206 -11.66 -26.28 21.82
C ILE A 206 -12.86 -25.39 22.13
N LEU A 207 -12.71 -24.07 22.00
CA LEU A 207 -13.77 -23.09 22.29
C LEU A 207 -14.84 -22.99 21.20
N LYS A 208 -14.63 -23.62 20.03
CA LYS A 208 -15.61 -23.67 18.93
C LYS A 208 -16.45 -24.97 18.93
N LYS A 209 -16.23 -25.85 19.87
CA LYS A 209 -17.08 -27.03 20.15
C LYS A 209 -17.99 -26.74 21.32
#